data_33e364849fa732f24f6b6415fcf52b64
#
_entry.id   33e364849fa732f24f6b6415fcf52b64
#
_cell.length_a   1.000
_cell.length_b   1.000
_cell.length_c   1.000
_cell.angle_alpha   90.00
_cell.angle_beta   90.00
_cell.angle_gamma   90.00
#
_symmetry.space_group_name_H-M   'P 1'
#
loop_
_entity.id
_entity.type
_entity.pdbx_description
1 polymer ?
#
loop_
_entity_poly.entity_id
_entity_poly.type
_entity_poly.pdbx_seq_one_letter_code
_entity_poly.pdbx_strand_id
1 'polypeptide(L)'
;MHPLTTSAYNTIMKISKKTLSIILFVLAGICVLAAVILLVKGRIEDRRMEEALDELRPTQSVETTQAPSTVEGEPTVTASPEPSTEETPASTEEFERVANPYSDSFLANKDMAAWLQIPGTNIDYPVMWTPEDETYYLYRAFDGSENKNGCLLLDDESCVDPLTTNLIIHGHNMKSGAMFGNLTDYENQDFYKEHKNIILYTEECQRNYEIIAVFRSQVYRKTDQVFKFYKFFQADTQEEFDDFYNNIKQLSQYDTGVTAEFGDHFLTLSTCVYHVEQGRFVVVAKEVEPGDHYLPIQE
;
A
#
# COMPACT_ATOMS: atom_id res chain seq x y z
N MET A 1 65.34 22.25 -41.39
CA MET A 1 64.11 21.46 -41.22
C MET A 1 64.51 20.14 -40.57
N HIS A 2 64.42 20.02 -39.26
CA HIS A 2 64.66 18.78 -38.52
C HIS A 2 63.33 18.03 -38.33
N PRO A 3 63.28 16.74 -38.60
CA PRO A 3 62.12 15.96 -38.22
C PRO A 3 62.21 15.59 -36.72
N LEU A 4 61.26 16.10 -35.93
CA LEU A 4 61.10 15.74 -34.54
C LEU A 4 60.59 14.30 -34.43
N THR A 5 61.32 13.54 -33.68
CA THR A 5 61.29 12.10 -33.47
C THR A 5 60.00 11.57 -32.84
N THR A 6 59.40 10.64 -33.50
CA THR A 6 58.32 9.73 -33.10
C THR A 6 58.84 8.69 -32.05
N SER A 7 59.38 9.13 -30.94
CA SER A 7 59.98 8.20 -29.94
C SER A 7 59.28 8.22 -28.57
N ALA A 8 58.08 8.73 -28.45
CA ALA A 8 57.44 8.84 -27.14
C ALA A 8 56.20 7.94 -26.95
N TYR A 9 55.82 7.10 -27.94
CA TYR A 9 54.57 6.34 -27.89
C TYR A 9 54.72 4.82 -27.58
N ASN A 10 55.90 4.29 -27.26
CA ASN A 10 56.10 2.85 -27.10
C ASN A 10 56.64 2.39 -25.75
N THR A 11 56.32 3.09 -24.65
CA THR A 11 56.51 2.51 -23.29
C THR A 11 55.20 2.06 -22.70
N ILE A 12 54.43 1.26 -23.45
CA ILE A 12 53.39 0.41 -22.87
C ILE A 12 54.17 -0.69 -22.17
N MET A 13 54.25 -0.59 -20.83
CA MET A 13 54.81 -1.63 -19.97
C MET A 13 54.14 -2.96 -20.34
N LYS A 14 54.91 -3.91 -20.95
CA LYS A 14 54.46 -5.27 -21.18
C LYS A 14 54.26 -5.96 -19.82
N ILE A 15 53.05 -5.80 -19.28
CA ILE A 15 52.65 -6.50 -18.06
C ILE A 15 52.74 -8.00 -18.35
N SER A 16 53.51 -8.75 -17.56
CA SER A 16 53.62 -10.18 -17.73
C SER A 16 52.25 -10.83 -17.54
N LYS A 17 51.95 -11.94 -18.24
CA LYS A 17 50.67 -12.65 -18.11
C LYS A 17 50.40 -13.04 -16.66
N LYS A 18 51.41 -13.37 -15.87
CA LYS A 18 51.33 -13.67 -14.43
C LYS A 18 50.88 -12.44 -13.63
N THR A 19 51.51 -11.27 -13.87
CA THR A 19 51.17 -10.03 -13.20
C THR A 19 49.73 -9.60 -13.53
N LEU A 20 49.32 -9.70 -14.79
CA LEU A 20 47.95 -9.42 -15.22
C LEU A 20 46.92 -10.35 -14.52
N SER A 21 47.23 -11.64 -14.42
CA SER A 21 46.38 -12.61 -13.71
C SER A 21 46.22 -12.25 -12.24
N ILE A 22 47.32 -11.89 -11.55
CA ILE A 22 47.28 -11.47 -10.12
C ILE A 22 46.43 -10.22 -9.98
N ILE A 23 46.59 -9.20 -10.84
CA ILE A 23 45.79 -7.98 -10.80
C ILE A 23 44.31 -8.29 -10.97
N LEU A 24 43.94 -9.16 -11.91
CA LEU A 24 42.55 -9.59 -12.14
C LEU A 24 41.97 -10.32 -10.93
N PHE A 25 42.73 -11.22 -10.28
CA PHE A 25 42.28 -11.88 -9.05
C PHE A 25 42.07 -10.90 -7.89
N VAL A 26 42.96 -9.92 -7.71
CA VAL A 26 42.82 -8.89 -6.67
C VAL A 26 41.59 -8.03 -6.95
N LEU A 27 41.38 -7.59 -8.20
CA LEU A 27 40.20 -6.83 -8.60
C LEU A 27 38.90 -7.63 -8.36
N ALA A 28 38.90 -8.91 -8.75
CA ALA A 28 37.74 -9.80 -8.50
C ALA A 28 37.46 -9.92 -6.98
N GLY A 29 38.49 -10.09 -6.15
CA GLY A 29 38.37 -10.11 -4.70
C GLY A 29 37.79 -8.82 -4.12
N ILE A 30 38.23 -7.66 -4.61
CA ILE A 30 37.69 -6.35 -4.22
C ILE A 30 36.23 -6.23 -4.63
N CYS A 31 35.86 -6.64 -5.85
CA CYS A 31 34.47 -6.62 -6.31
C CYS A 31 33.57 -7.52 -5.44
N VAL A 32 34.02 -8.73 -5.09
CA VAL A 32 33.27 -9.63 -4.21
C VAL A 32 33.09 -9.01 -2.82
N LEU A 33 34.16 -8.44 -2.25
CA LEU A 33 34.10 -7.78 -0.94
C LEU A 33 33.12 -6.59 -0.97
N ALA A 34 33.18 -5.76 -2.00
CA ALA A 34 32.26 -4.64 -2.17
C ALA A 34 30.81 -5.12 -2.29
N ALA A 35 30.56 -6.18 -3.05
CA ALA A 35 29.22 -6.78 -3.17
C ALA A 35 28.70 -7.30 -1.81
N VAL A 36 29.53 -7.97 -1.03
CA VAL A 36 29.19 -8.45 0.32
C VAL A 36 28.86 -7.26 1.25
N ILE A 37 29.67 -6.20 1.23
CA ILE A 37 29.42 -5.00 2.04
C ILE A 37 28.07 -4.38 1.67
N LEU A 38 27.75 -4.25 0.38
CA LEU A 38 26.47 -3.70 -0.07
C LEU A 38 25.29 -4.58 0.34
N LEU A 39 25.42 -5.91 0.28
CA LEU A 39 24.39 -6.84 0.72
C LEU A 39 24.17 -6.76 2.24
N VAL A 40 25.24 -6.69 3.03
CA VAL A 40 25.15 -6.57 4.49
C VAL A 40 24.53 -5.22 4.87
N LYS A 41 24.96 -4.12 4.23
CA LYS A 41 24.37 -2.79 4.45
C LYS A 41 22.86 -2.79 4.15
N GLY A 42 22.45 -3.37 3.01
CA GLY A 42 21.04 -3.47 2.64
C GLY A 42 20.21 -4.23 3.69
N ARG A 43 20.73 -5.35 4.21
CA ARG A 43 20.04 -6.12 5.27
C ARG A 43 19.96 -5.37 6.61
N ILE A 44 20.97 -4.59 6.95
CA ILE A 44 20.94 -3.75 8.16
C ILE A 44 19.88 -2.66 8.04
N GLU A 45 19.78 -2.03 6.86
CA GLU A 45 18.77 -1.00 6.59
C GLU A 45 17.35 -1.60 6.66
N ASP A 46 17.12 -2.79 6.06
CA ASP A 46 15.83 -3.47 6.09
C ASP A 46 15.43 -3.83 7.55
N ARG A 47 16.36 -4.32 8.37
CA ARG A 47 16.10 -4.61 9.80
C ARG A 47 15.79 -3.37 10.62
N ARG A 48 16.53 -2.28 10.43
CA ARG A 48 16.26 -1.02 11.14
C ARG A 48 14.88 -0.47 10.80
N MET A 49 14.47 -0.60 9.55
CA MET A 49 13.13 -0.19 9.15
C MET A 49 12.07 -1.05 9.86
N GLU A 50 12.25 -2.38 9.89
CA GLU A 50 11.29 -3.28 10.56
C GLU A 50 11.22 -3.01 12.07
N GLU A 51 12.37 -2.82 12.73
CA GLU A 51 12.42 -2.43 14.15
C GLU A 51 11.68 -1.10 14.41
N ALA A 52 11.86 -0.10 13.54
CA ALA A 52 11.15 1.18 13.66
C ALA A 52 9.64 1.04 13.40
N LEU A 53 9.23 0.17 12.49
CA LEU A 53 7.80 -0.12 12.23
C LEU A 53 7.15 -0.91 13.37
N ASP A 54 7.90 -1.82 14.00
CA ASP A 54 7.42 -2.58 15.18
C ASP A 54 7.11 -1.65 16.37
N GLU A 55 7.85 -0.56 16.52
CA GLU A 55 7.58 0.46 17.55
C GLU A 55 6.28 1.24 17.27
N LEU A 56 5.89 1.36 15.99
CA LEU A 56 4.67 2.06 15.56
C LEU A 56 3.42 1.18 15.59
N ARG A 57 3.60 -0.15 15.59
CA ARG A 57 2.47 -1.09 15.63
C ARG A 57 1.86 -1.13 17.03
N PRO A 58 0.52 -1.24 17.13
CA PRO A 58 -0.13 -1.35 18.43
C PRO A 58 0.33 -2.60 19.16
N THR A 59 0.65 -2.45 20.43
CA THR A 59 0.97 -3.58 21.30
C THR A 59 -0.29 -4.45 21.42
N GLN A 60 -0.29 -5.65 20.86
CA GLN A 60 -1.41 -6.57 20.96
C GLN A 60 -1.62 -6.97 22.44
N SER A 61 -2.54 -6.29 23.11
CA SER A 61 -3.16 -6.87 24.30
C SER A 61 -4.14 -7.94 23.80
N VAL A 62 -3.76 -9.21 23.95
CA VAL A 62 -4.63 -10.35 23.66
C VAL A 62 -5.74 -10.37 24.71
N GLU A 63 -6.80 -9.60 24.52
CA GLU A 63 -8.07 -9.85 25.18
C GLU A 63 -8.92 -10.73 24.27
N THR A 64 -8.86 -12.03 24.58
CA THR A 64 -9.81 -13.01 24.05
C THR A 64 -11.18 -12.71 24.63
N THR A 65 -11.98 -11.91 23.94
CA THR A 65 -13.41 -11.78 24.27
C THR A 65 -14.12 -13.02 23.76
N GLN A 66 -14.43 -13.92 24.69
CA GLN A 66 -15.31 -15.07 24.49
C GLN A 66 -16.72 -14.55 24.18
N ALA A 67 -17.31 -15.02 23.08
CA ALA A 67 -18.69 -14.79 22.71
C ALA A 67 -19.64 -15.22 23.83
N PRO A 68 -20.69 -14.43 24.19
CA PRO A 68 -21.72 -14.89 25.10
C PRO A 68 -22.73 -15.79 24.41
N SER A 69 -22.94 -16.94 25.01
CA SER A 69 -23.93 -17.94 24.61
C SER A 69 -25.36 -17.41 24.74
N THR A 70 -26.13 -17.76 23.74
CA THR A 70 -27.58 -17.66 23.60
C THR A 70 -28.35 -18.05 24.86
N VAL A 71 -29.32 -17.24 25.26
CA VAL A 71 -30.44 -17.64 26.11
C VAL A 71 -31.74 -17.26 25.38
N GLU A 72 -32.49 -18.30 25.03
CA GLU A 72 -33.88 -18.22 24.54
C GLU A 72 -34.82 -17.69 25.65
N GLY A 73 -35.80 -16.91 25.25
CA GLY A 73 -36.94 -16.53 26.08
C GLY A 73 -38.09 -16.00 25.23
N GLU A 74 -39.16 -16.78 25.18
CA GLU A 74 -40.38 -16.68 24.35
C GLU A 74 -41.33 -15.56 24.81
N PRO A 75 -42.42 -15.23 24.05
CA PRO A 75 -43.04 -13.91 23.97
C PRO A 75 -44.26 -13.70 24.83
N THR A 76 -44.59 -12.47 25.15
CA THR A 76 -45.94 -12.12 25.63
C THR A 76 -46.51 -10.92 24.86
N VAL A 77 -47.66 -11.16 24.26
CA VAL A 77 -48.53 -10.24 23.53
C VAL A 77 -49.30 -9.36 24.49
N THR A 78 -49.50 -8.06 24.19
CA THR A 78 -50.85 -7.43 24.27
C THR A 78 -50.81 -5.89 24.01
N ALA A 79 -51.66 -5.51 23.04
CA ALA A 79 -52.48 -4.27 22.90
C ALA A 79 -51.84 -2.91 22.53
N SER A 80 -52.21 -2.51 21.31
CA SER A 80 -52.39 -1.12 20.80
C SER A 80 -53.38 -0.28 21.67
N PRO A 81 -53.28 1.08 21.70
CA PRO A 81 -53.87 1.89 20.64
C PRO A 81 -53.21 3.23 20.28
N GLU A 82 -53.28 3.56 19.02
CA GLU A 82 -53.56 4.86 18.31
C GLU A 82 -52.63 6.08 18.47
N PRO A 83 -52.66 7.01 17.48
CA PRO A 83 -51.47 7.61 16.90
C PRO A 83 -51.28 9.05 17.40
N SER A 84 -50.08 9.42 17.76
CA SER A 84 -49.64 10.81 17.83
C SER A 84 -48.49 11.02 16.84
N THR A 85 -48.72 11.98 15.97
CA THR A 85 -47.78 12.55 15.04
C THR A 85 -46.62 13.19 15.82
N GLU A 86 -45.49 12.52 15.87
CA GLU A 86 -44.24 13.15 16.29
C GLU A 86 -43.24 13.05 15.14
N GLU A 87 -42.70 14.21 14.82
CA GLU A 87 -41.61 14.39 13.87
C GLU A 87 -40.46 13.46 14.25
N THR A 88 -40.08 12.60 13.32
CA THR A 88 -38.94 11.68 13.48
C THR A 88 -37.67 12.53 13.49
N PRO A 89 -36.91 12.63 14.58
CA PRO A 89 -35.55 13.11 14.50
C PRO A 89 -34.76 12.10 13.67
N ALA A 90 -33.96 12.57 12.74
CA ALA A 90 -33.00 11.78 12.02
C ALA A 90 -32.26 10.89 13.04
N SER A 91 -32.38 9.59 12.92
CA SER A 91 -31.64 8.63 13.71
C SER A 91 -30.17 8.83 13.40
N THR A 92 -29.49 9.61 14.22
CA THR A 92 -28.03 9.58 14.31
C THR A 92 -27.73 8.23 14.92
N GLU A 93 -27.30 7.27 14.12
CA GLU A 93 -26.76 6.01 14.62
C GLU A 93 -25.57 6.39 15.51
N GLU A 94 -25.72 6.26 16.80
CA GLU A 94 -24.68 6.51 17.80
C GLU A 94 -23.75 5.29 17.79
N PHE A 95 -22.75 5.30 16.93
CA PHE A 95 -21.71 4.26 16.92
C PHE A 95 -20.93 4.31 18.22
N GLU A 96 -20.74 3.17 18.86
CA GLU A 96 -19.83 3.04 20.00
C GLU A 96 -18.39 3.32 19.47
N ARG A 97 -17.75 4.36 20.01
CA ARG A 97 -16.41 4.76 19.59
C ARG A 97 -15.37 4.15 20.51
N VAL A 98 -14.35 3.57 19.92
CA VAL A 98 -13.22 2.95 20.65
C VAL A 98 -11.93 3.76 20.45
N ALA A 99 -10.89 3.45 21.19
CA ALA A 99 -9.59 4.08 21.00
C ALA A 99 -8.96 3.62 19.67
N ASN A 100 -8.43 4.57 18.91
CA ASN A 100 -7.69 4.25 17.68
C ASN A 100 -6.40 3.51 18.03
N PRO A 101 -6.17 2.28 17.52
CA PRO A 101 -4.98 1.50 17.86
C PRO A 101 -3.67 2.14 17.36
N TYR A 102 -3.74 3.05 16.38
CA TYR A 102 -2.59 3.77 15.81
C TYR A 102 -2.53 5.25 16.22
N SER A 103 -3.24 5.66 17.28
CA SER A 103 -3.28 7.06 17.77
C SER A 103 -1.89 7.66 17.95
N ASP A 104 -0.96 6.91 18.56
CA ASP A 104 0.40 7.37 18.80
C ASP A 104 1.16 7.62 17.48
N SER A 105 0.91 6.79 16.45
CA SER A 105 1.53 6.96 15.13
C SER A 105 0.97 8.18 14.41
N PHE A 106 -0.33 8.44 14.47
CA PHE A 106 -0.95 9.66 13.92
C PHE A 106 -0.42 10.93 14.62
N LEU A 107 -0.23 10.88 15.94
CA LEU A 107 0.38 11.98 16.70
C LEU A 107 1.85 12.19 16.36
N ALA A 108 2.61 11.11 16.12
CA ALA A 108 4.04 11.16 15.84
C ALA A 108 4.35 11.77 14.47
N ASN A 109 3.46 11.60 13.48
CA ASN A 109 3.65 12.16 12.14
C ASN A 109 2.32 12.56 11.50
N LYS A 110 2.10 13.87 11.34
CA LYS A 110 0.88 14.44 10.78
C LYS A 110 0.69 14.22 9.27
N ASP A 111 1.74 13.74 8.58
CA ASP A 111 1.66 13.34 7.17
C ASP A 111 1.08 11.92 7.00
N MET A 112 0.82 11.21 8.10
CA MET A 112 0.19 9.90 8.05
C MET A 112 -1.31 10.04 7.77
N ALA A 113 -1.77 9.51 6.63
CA ALA A 113 -3.19 9.49 6.27
C ALA A 113 -3.90 8.24 6.77
N ALA A 114 -3.19 7.11 6.84
CA ALA A 114 -3.75 5.83 7.22
C ALA A 114 -2.66 4.83 7.62
N TRP A 115 -3.10 3.68 8.16
CA TRP A 115 -2.29 2.47 8.29
C TRP A 115 -2.93 1.35 7.49
N LEU A 116 -2.17 0.73 6.58
CA LEU A 116 -2.63 -0.35 5.71
C LEU A 116 -2.16 -1.70 6.23
N GLN A 117 -3.09 -2.65 6.38
CA GLN A 117 -2.78 -4.02 6.77
C GLN A 117 -3.47 -5.03 5.84
N ILE A 118 -2.72 -6.05 5.39
CA ILE A 118 -3.26 -7.23 4.74
C ILE A 118 -2.97 -8.44 5.64
N PRO A 119 -3.98 -8.97 6.35
CA PRO A 119 -3.79 -10.05 7.32
C PRO A 119 -3.13 -11.29 6.71
N GLY A 120 -2.16 -11.85 7.43
CA GLY A 120 -1.40 -13.04 6.98
C GLY A 120 -0.29 -12.75 5.96
N THR A 121 -0.05 -11.48 5.62
CA THR A 121 1.06 -11.05 4.77
C THR A 121 2.00 -10.13 5.54
N ASN A 122 3.10 -9.71 4.91
CA ASN A 122 4.00 -8.70 5.46
C ASN A 122 3.59 -7.25 5.12
N ILE A 123 2.42 -7.05 4.49
CA ILE A 123 1.92 -5.70 4.19
C ILE A 123 1.19 -5.19 5.43
N ASP A 124 1.90 -4.37 6.21
CA ASP A 124 1.48 -3.82 7.49
C ASP A 124 2.28 -2.52 7.74
N TYR A 125 1.84 -1.42 7.09
CA TYR A 125 2.64 -0.20 6.92
C TYR A 125 1.82 1.08 7.05
N PRO A 126 2.45 2.18 7.53
CA PRO A 126 1.87 3.51 7.44
C PRO A 126 1.74 3.96 5.98
N VAL A 127 0.68 4.69 5.70
CA VAL A 127 0.41 5.33 4.42
C VAL A 127 0.53 6.84 4.60
N MET A 128 1.47 7.44 3.88
CA MET A 128 1.79 8.86 3.97
C MET A 128 1.06 9.65 2.89
N TRP A 129 0.66 10.88 3.20
CA TRP A 129 0.00 11.79 2.28
C TRP A 129 0.61 13.18 2.36
N THR A 130 1.27 13.60 1.29
CA THR A 130 1.94 14.90 1.16
C THR A 130 1.57 15.50 -0.20
N PRO A 131 0.35 16.06 -0.37
CA PRO A 131 -0.18 16.46 -1.67
C PRO A 131 0.63 17.60 -2.33
N GLU A 132 1.39 18.38 -1.56
CA GLU A 132 2.27 19.42 -2.11
C GLU A 132 3.61 18.88 -2.62
N ASP A 133 4.05 17.70 -2.15
CA ASP A 133 5.23 16.95 -2.62
C ASP A 133 4.95 15.44 -2.53
N GLU A 134 4.18 14.93 -3.49
CA GLU A 134 3.73 13.52 -3.58
C GLU A 134 4.87 12.49 -3.53
N THR A 135 6.12 12.92 -3.73
CA THR A 135 7.31 12.07 -3.71
C THR A 135 8.13 12.18 -2.43
N TYR A 136 7.71 12.99 -1.47
CA TYR A 136 8.49 13.26 -0.26
C TYR A 136 8.91 11.98 0.47
N TYR A 137 7.99 11.05 0.69
CA TYR A 137 8.25 9.77 1.35
C TYR A 137 8.67 8.63 0.41
N LEU A 138 8.88 8.90 -0.88
CA LEU A 138 9.27 7.87 -1.85
C LEU A 138 10.59 7.18 -1.46
N TYR A 139 11.51 7.93 -0.85
CA TYR A 139 12.80 7.44 -0.35
C TYR A 139 13.08 7.92 1.07
N ARG A 140 12.03 8.04 1.89
CA ARG A 140 12.14 8.39 3.31
C ARG A 140 11.32 7.43 4.16
N ALA A 141 11.83 7.17 5.36
CA ALA A 141 11.13 6.44 6.40
C ALA A 141 10.02 7.32 7.02
N PHE A 142 9.22 6.74 7.89
CA PHE A 142 8.13 7.40 8.61
C PHE A 142 8.59 8.66 9.38
N ASP A 143 9.80 8.66 9.93
CA ASP A 143 10.40 9.78 10.64
C ASP A 143 11.03 10.85 9.72
N GLY A 144 10.90 10.70 8.40
CA GLY A 144 11.49 11.60 7.40
C GLY A 144 12.97 11.33 7.09
N SER A 145 13.63 10.38 7.75
CA SER A 145 15.01 10.00 7.45
C SER A 145 15.14 9.28 6.10
N GLU A 146 16.33 9.36 5.47
CA GLU A 146 16.57 8.68 4.19
C GLU A 146 16.43 7.16 4.34
N ASN A 147 15.61 6.56 3.49
CA ASN A 147 15.39 5.13 3.43
C ASN A 147 15.04 4.70 2.00
N LYS A 148 15.78 3.73 1.45
CA LYS A 148 15.58 3.22 0.07
C LYS A 148 14.22 2.55 -0.17
N ASN A 149 13.59 2.04 0.90
CA ASN A 149 12.29 1.37 0.80
C ASN A 149 11.14 2.38 0.76
N GLY A 150 11.36 3.60 1.25
CA GLY A 150 10.33 4.63 1.38
C GLY A 150 9.19 4.21 2.31
N CYS A 151 8.04 4.85 2.14
CA CYS A 151 6.76 4.49 2.74
C CYS A 151 5.74 4.15 1.64
N LEU A 152 4.56 3.67 2.03
CA LEU A 152 3.39 3.68 1.17
C LEU A 152 2.89 5.11 1.02
N LEU A 153 2.44 5.47 -0.17
CA LEU A 153 2.01 6.83 -0.53
C LEU A 153 0.55 6.80 -0.96
N LEU A 154 -0.28 7.61 -0.32
CA LEU A 154 -1.61 7.91 -0.85
C LEU A 154 -1.45 8.90 -2.01
N ASP A 155 -2.10 8.63 -3.14
CA ASP A 155 -2.12 9.52 -4.31
C ASP A 155 -2.66 10.89 -3.92
N ASP A 156 -2.13 11.97 -4.49
CA ASP A 156 -2.48 13.35 -4.14
C ASP A 156 -3.93 13.73 -4.43
N GLU A 157 -4.56 13.09 -5.43
CA GLU A 157 -5.98 13.26 -5.76
C GLU A 157 -6.92 12.37 -4.89
N SER A 158 -6.37 11.48 -4.03
CA SER A 158 -7.11 10.66 -3.06
C SER A 158 -7.24 11.38 -1.72
N CYS A 159 -8.41 11.26 -1.07
CA CYS A 159 -8.65 11.86 0.25
C CYS A 159 -9.40 10.86 1.15
N VAL A 160 -8.93 10.72 2.40
CA VAL A 160 -9.59 9.86 3.40
C VAL A 160 -10.73 10.57 4.13
N ASP A 161 -10.69 11.91 4.16
CA ASP A 161 -11.73 12.76 4.74
C ASP A 161 -11.77 14.14 4.01
N PRO A 162 -12.84 14.47 3.25
CA PRO A 162 -13.95 13.57 2.88
C PRO A 162 -13.46 12.41 1.99
N LEU A 163 -14.03 11.22 2.21
CA LEU A 163 -13.62 10.01 1.50
C LEU A 163 -13.91 10.11 0.00
N THR A 164 -12.90 9.97 -0.84
CA THR A 164 -13.07 9.83 -2.29
C THR A 164 -13.58 8.44 -2.65
N THR A 165 -14.27 8.29 -3.79
CA THR A 165 -14.81 7.00 -4.25
C THR A 165 -13.72 5.93 -4.38
N ASN A 166 -12.47 6.31 -4.71
CA ASN A 166 -11.35 5.40 -4.80
C ASN A 166 -10.11 6.00 -4.16
N LEU A 167 -9.57 5.31 -3.17
CA LEU A 167 -8.26 5.60 -2.60
C LEU A 167 -7.19 4.84 -3.38
N ILE A 168 -6.17 5.53 -3.88
CA ILE A 168 -5.06 4.88 -4.59
C ILE A 168 -3.80 4.97 -3.72
N ILE A 169 -3.24 3.80 -3.38
CA ILE A 169 -2.02 3.70 -2.58
C ILE A 169 -0.90 3.12 -3.44
N HIS A 170 0.22 3.81 -3.47
CA HIS A 170 1.43 3.41 -4.19
C HIS A 170 2.48 2.87 -3.22
N GLY A 171 3.21 1.85 -3.65
CA GLY A 171 4.32 1.30 -2.87
C GLY A 171 5.40 0.71 -3.77
N HIS A 172 6.65 0.74 -3.29
CA HIS A 172 7.76 0.12 -4.00
C HIS A 172 7.61 -1.40 -4.10
N ASN A 173 7.96 -1.96 -5.26
CA ASN A 173 8.15 -3.39 -5.45
C ASN A 173 9.58 -3.77 -5.03
N MET A 174 9.77 -3.99 -3.73
CA MET A 174 11.09 -4.30 -3.18
C MET A 174 11.41 -5.80 -3.35
N LYS A 175 12.62 -6.10 -3.81
CA LYS A 175 13.11 -7.50 -3.92
C LYS A 175 13.23 -8.20 -2.56
N SER A 176 13.29 -7.46 -1.48
CA SER A 176 13.25 -7.98 -0.10
C SER A 176 11.87 -8.45 0.33
N GLY A 177 10.83 -8.12 -0.43
CA GLY A 177 9.43 -8.32 -0.06
C GLY A 177 8.84 -7.16 0.73
N ALA A 178 9.62 -6.16 1.14
CA ALA A 178 9.13 -4.98 1.85
C ALA A 178 8.21 -4.13 0.98
N MET A 179 7.42 -3.27 1.62
CA MET A 179 6.39 -2.45 0.99
C MET A 179 5.42 -3.32 0.16
N PHE A 180 5.27 -3.05 -1.14
CA PHE A 180 4.46 -3.86 -2.06
C PHE A 180 5.29 -4.91 -2.83
N GLY A 181 6.44 -5.35 -2.28
CA GLY A 181 7.28 -6.37 -2.89
C GLY A 181 6.57 -7.70 -3.13
N ASN A 182 5.64 -8.07 -2.24
CA ASN A 182 4.85 -9.30 -2.35
C ASN A 182 3.43 -9.08 -2.94
N LEU A 183 3.10 -7.84 -3.36
CA LEU A 183 1.78 -7.59 -3.95
C LEU A 183 1.54 -8.44 -5.22
N THR A 184 2.60 -8.77 -5.96
CA THR A 184 2.51 -9.64 -7.14
C THR A 184 2.15 -11.10 -6.83
N ASP A 185 2.17 -11.54 -5.57
CA ASP A 185 1.76 -12.88 -5.16
C ASP A 185 0.26 -13.10 -5.41
N TYR A 186 -0.52 -12.01 -5.51
CA TYR A 186 -1.93 -12.03 -5.94
C TYR A 186 -2.14 -12.47 -7.39
N GLU A 187 -1.11 -12.69 -8.20
CA GLU A 187 -1.26 -13.41 -9.48
C GLU A 187 -1.69 -14.86 -9.27
N ASN A 188 -1.38 -15.41 -8.11
CA ASN A 188 -1.85 -16.72 -7.69
C ASN A 188 -3.22 -16.60 -7.02
N GLN A 189 -4.25 -17.18 -7.65
CA GLN A 189 -5.61 -17.18 -7.10
C GLN A 189 -5.72 -17.88 -5.73
N ASP A 190 -4.86 -18.84 -5.41
CA ASP A 190 -4.88 -19.47 -4.09
C ASP A 190 -4.35 -18.53 -3.01
N PHE A 191 -3.33 -17.72 -3.32
CA PHE A 191 -2.89 -16.65 -2.43
C PHE A 191 -4.00 -15.63 -2.18
N TYR A 192 -4.73 -15.22 -3.23
CA TYR A 192 -5.91 -14.36 -3.10
C TYR A 192 -6.95 -14.94 -2.13
N LYS A 193 -7.29 -16.25 -2.25
CA LYS A 193 -8.30 -16.88 -1.39
C LYS A 193 -7.93 -16.86 0.09
N GLU A 194 -6.64 -16.92 0.40
CA GLU A 194 -6.11 -16.89 1.77
C GLU A 194 -6.01 -15.45 2.31
N HIS A 195 -5.83 -14.45 1.43
CA HIS A 195 -5.53 -13.06 1.81
C HIS A 195 -6.45 -12.03 1.10
N LYS A 196 -7.76 -12.32 1.01
CA LYS A 196 -8.71 -11.51 0.25
C LYS A 196 -9.12 -10.20 0.91
N ASN A 197 -8.88 -10.05 2.22
CA ASN A 197 -9.29 -8.90 3.01
C ASN A 197 -8.14 -7.93 3.20
N ILE A 198 -8.45 -6.64 3.13
CA ILE A 198 -7.54 -5.53 3.38
C ILE A 198 -8.17 -4.64 4.45
N ILE A 199 -7.38 -4.19 5.40
CA ILE A 199 -7.82 -3.29 6.47
C ILE A 199 -7.07 -1.97 6.31
N LEU A 200 -7.79 -0.87 6.36
CA LEU A 200 -7.25 0.48 6.35
C LEU A 200 -7.72 1.20 7.61
N TYR A 201 -6.78 1.55 8.48
CA TYR A 201 -7.05 2.34 9.68
C TYR A 201 -6.80 3.80 9.36
N THR A 202 -7.84 4.62 9.40
CA THR A 202 -7.74 6.08 9.29
C THR A 202 -7.74 6.68 10.70
N GLU A 203 -7.61 7.99 10.84
CA GLU A 203 -7.71 8.66 12.13
C GLU A 203 -9.09 8.46 12.78
N GLU A 204 -10.16 8.38 11.97
CA GLU A 204 -11.54 8.35 12.44
C GLU A 204 -12.15 6.96 12.55
N CYS A 205 -11.75 6.02 11.68
CA CYS A 205 -12.36 4.69 11.63
C CYS A 205 -11.46 3.63 10.98
N GLN A 206 -11.80 2.38 11.27
CA GLN A 206 -11.33 1.22 10.52
C GLN A 206 -12.22 1.03 9.30
N ARG A 207 -11.61 0.78 8.13
CA ARG A 207 -12.29 0.44 6.88
C ARG A 207 -11.89 -0.95 6.44
N ASN A 208 -12.86 -1.78 6.14
CA ASN A 208 -12.64 -3.15 5.72
C ASN A 208 -12.95 -3.29 4.23
N TYR A 209 -12.01 -3.88 3.50
CA TYR A 209 -12.12 -4.05 2.05
C TYR A 209 -11.97 -5.52 1.68
N GLU A 210 -12.67 -5.95 0.62
CA GLU A 210 -12.49 -7.25 -0.03
C GLU A 210 -12.03 -7.07 -1.47
N ILE A 211 -11.00 -7.83 -1.87
CA ILE A 211 -10.41 -7.71 -3.21
C ILE A 211 -11.43 -8.09 -4.29
N ILE A 212 -11.64 -7.17 -5.24
CA ILE A 212 -12.60 -7.30 -6.34
C ILE A 212 -11.93 -7.55 -7.70
N ALA A 213 -10.70 -7.06 -7.91
CA ALA A 213 -9.97 -7.23 -9.16
C ALA A 213 -8.46 -7.22 -8.96
N VAL A 214 -7.74 -8.03 -9.74
CA VAL A 214 -6.27 -8.08 -9.78
C VAL A 214 -5.80 -8.12 -11.21
N PHE A 215 -4.93 -7.18 -11.62
CA PHE A 215 -4.50 -7.09 -13.00
C PHE A 215 -3.13 -6.42 -13.19
N ARG A 216 -2.55 -6.62 -14.37
CA ARG A 216 -1.39 -5.87 -14.84
C ARG A 216 -1.82 -4.71 -15.71
N SER A 217 -1.17 -3.56 -15.54
CA SER A 217 -1.38 -2.35 -16.32
C SER A 217 -0.04 -1.64 -16.57
N GLN A 218 -0.11 -0.41 -17.02
CA GLN A 218 1.04 0.49 -17.17
C GLN A 218 0.59 1.95 -17.06
N VAL A 219 1.53 2.85 -16.87
CA VAL A 219 1.26 4.28 -17.01
C VAL A 219 1.30 4.63 -18.49
N TYR A 220 0.15 5.04 -19.02
CA TYR A 220 -0.04 5.40 -20.42
C TYR A 220 0.27 6.88 -20.67
N ARG A 221 0.55 7.24 -21.92
CA ARG A 221 0.69 8.65 -22.31
C ARG A 221 -0.64 9.38 -22.14
N LYS A 222 -0.59 10.69 -21.92
CA LYS A 222 -1.82 11.52 -21.78
C LYS A 222 -2.73 11.42 -23.00
N THR A 223 -2.14 11.24 -24.20
CA THR A 223 -2.85 11.14 -25.49
C THR A 223 -3.51 9.77 -25.74
N ASP A 224 -3.13 8.73 -25.01
CA ASP A 224 -3.63 7.39 -25.26
C ASP A 224 -5.08 7.29 -24.77
N GLN A 225 -5.99 6.87 -25.66
CA GLN A 225 -7.42 6.69 -25.40
C GLN A 225 -7.66 5.27 -24.89
N VAL A 226 -7.21 5.01 -23.64
CA VAL A 226 -7.31 3.72 -22.96
C VAL A 226 -7.72 3.95 -21.51
N PHE A 227 -8.28 2.93 -20.89
CA PHE A 227 -8.59 2.98 -19.47
C PHE A 227 -7.33 3.20 -18.65
N LYS A 228 -7.40 4.15 -17.70
CA LYS A 228 -6.30 4.55 -16.81
C LYS A 228 -6.80 4.46 -15.37
N PHE A 229 -6.59 3.32 -14.70
CA PHE A 229 -7.08 3.08 -13.33
C PHE A 229 -6.65 4.19 -12.36
N TYR A 230 -5.48 4.79 -12.59
CA TYR A 230 -4.86 5.85 -11.78
C TYR A 230 -5.42 7.26 -12.08
N LYS A 231 -6.56 7.35 -12.76
CA LYS A 231 -7.28 8.62 -13.03
C LYS A 231 -8.73 8.59 -12.54
N PHE A 232 -9.10 7.56 -11.81
CA PHE A 232 -10.40 7.45 -11.19
C PHE A 232 -10.27 7.61 -9.67
N PHE A 233 -10.69 8.75 -9.18
CA PHE A 233 -10.70 9.09 -7.75
C PHE A 233 -12.11 9.29 -7.23
N GLN A 234 -12.99 9.90 -8.04
CA GLN A 234 -14.35 10.23 -7.68
C GLN A 234 -15.31 9.84 -8.80
N ALA A 235 -16.47 9.32 -8.44
CA ALA A 235 -17.61 9.12 -9.30
C ALA A 235 -18.76 9.98 -8.81
N ASP A 236 -19.13 10.98 -9.59
CA ASP A 236 -20.29 11.82 -9.32
C ASP A 236 -21.56 11.26 -9.98
N THR A 237 -21.40 10.33 -10.91
CA THR A 237 -22.48 9.70 -11.68
C THR A 237 -22.33 8.19 -11.72
N GLN A 238 -23.49 7.49 -11.93
CA GLN A 238 -23.53 6.06 -12.17
C GLN A 238 -22.65 5.65 -13.37
N GLU A 239 -22.62 6.46 -14.44
CA GLU A 239 -21.86 6.16 -15.65
C GLU A 239 -20.34 6.13 -15.38
N GLU A 240 -19.83 7.10 -14.62
CA GLU A 240 -18.43 7.15 -14.23
C GLU A 240 -18.03 5.97 -13.35
N PHE A 241 -18.90 5.60 -12.40
CA PHE A 241 -18.70 4.44 -11.55
C PHE A 241 -18.70 3.14 -12.37
N ASP A 242 -19.69 2.96 -13.23
CA ASP A 242 -19.83 1.77 -14.07
C ASP A 242 -18.68 1.62 -15.06
N ASP A 243 -18.17 2.73 -15.61
CA ASP A 243 -16.98 2.71 -16.48
C ASP A 243 -15.77 2.15 -15.74
N PHE A 244 -15.48 2.67 -14.56
CA PHE A 244 -14.38 2.15 -13.74
C PHE A 244 -14.60 0.69 -13.37
N TYR A 245 -15.76 0.36 -12.80
CA TYR A 245 -16.09 -0.98 -12.33
C TYR A 245 -16.00 -2.03 -13.45
N ASN A 246 -16.59 -1.76 -14.60
CA ASN A 246 -16.58 -2.68 -15.73
C ASN A 246 -15.16 -2.88 -16.27
N ASN A 247 -14.35 -1.82 -16.35
CA ASN A 247 -12.97 -1.92 -16.81
C ASN A 247 -12.10 -2.76 -15.86
N ILE A 248 -12.18 -2.57 -14.54
CA ILE A 248 -11.38 -3.37 -13.60
C ILE A 248 -11.80 -4.84 -13.59
N LYS A 249 -13.12 -5.13 -13.71
CA LYS A 249 -13.62 -6.51 -13.82
C LYS A 249 -13.15 -7.18 -15.10
N GLN A 250 -13.13 -6.46 -16.23
CA GLN A 250 -12.65 -6.99 -17.52
C GLN A 250 -11.16 -7.27 -17.51
N LEU A 251 -10.37 -6.41 -16.84
CA LEU A 251 -8.91 -6.55 -16.75
C LEU A 251 -8.47 -7.60 -15.73
N SER A 252 -9.34 -7.96 -14.80
CA SER A 252 -8.99 -8.89 -13.71
C SER A 252 -8.56 -10.24 -14.25
N GLN A 253 -7.45 -10.78 -13.71
CA GLN A 253 -6.85 -12.06 -14.11
C GLN A 253 -7.74 -13.25 -13.76
N TYR A 254 -8.62 -13.08 -12.78
CA TYR A 254 -9.59 -14.08 -12.33
C TYR A 254 -10.83 -13.39 -11.75
N ASP A 255 -11.94 -14.12 -11.72
CA ASP A 255 -13.15 -13.64 -11.06
C ASP A 255 -13.07 -13.91 -9.55
N THR A 256 -13.27 -12.87 -8.76
CA THR A 256 -13.30 -12.92 -7.30
C THR A 256 -14.70 -13.23 -6.75
N GLY A 257 -15.74 -13.07 -7.56
CA GLY A 257 -17.15 -13.13 -7.16
C GLY A 257 -17.64 -11.87 -6.45
N VAL A 258 -16.76 -10.93 -6.10
CA VAL A 258 -17.12 -9.66 -5.46
C VAL A 258 -17.73 -8.71 -6.50
N THR A 259 -18.81 -8.03 -6.13
CA THR A 259 -19.53 -7.05 -6.96
C THR A 259 -19.59 -5.70 -6.27
N ALA A 260 -19.78 -4.64 -7.04
CA ALA A 260 -19.94 -3.29 -6.53
C ALA A 260 -21.07 -2.55 -7.25
N GLU A 261 -21.67 -1.57 -6.57
CA GLU A 261 -22.72 -0.69 -7.11
C GLU A 261 -22.39 0.78 -6.82
N PHE A 262 -23.00 1.68 -7.54
CA PHE A 262 -22.78 3.12 -7.37
C PHE A 262 -23.05 3.56 -5.93
N GLY A 263 -22.07 4.24 -5.35
CA GLY A 263 -22.04 4.60 -3.93
C GLY A 263 -21.05 3.76 -3.10
N ASP A 264 -20.61 2.62 -3.64
CA ASP A 264 -19.51 1.86 -3.00
C ASP A 264 -18.15 2.58 -3.15
N HIS A 265 -17.23 2.32 -2.21
CA HIS A 265 -15.89 2.85 -2.23
C HIS A 265 -14.85 1.78 -2.56
N PHE A 266 -13.79 2.20 -3.23
CA PHE A 266 -12.68 1.33 -3.62
C PHE A 266 -11.37 1.73 -2.94
N LEU A 267 -10.50 0.74 -2.80
CA LEU A 267 -9.10 0.89 -2.44
C LEU A 267 -8.26 0.23 -3.53
N THR A 268 -7.41 0.99 -4.17
CA THR A 268 -6.52 0.53 -5.24
C THR A 268 -5.08 0.53 -4.75
N LEU A 269 -4.44 -0.64 -4.70
CA LEU A 269 -3.02 -0.80 -4.40
C LEU A 269 -2.24 -0.93 -5.71
N SER A 270 -1.17 -0.17 -5.88
CA SER A 270 -0.39 -0.11 -7.11
C SER A 270 1.11 -0.19 -6.85
N THR A 271 1.80 -1.08 -7.56
CA THR A 271 3.26 -1.19 -7.52
C THR A 271 3.88 -1.33 -8.91
N CYS A 272 5.17 -1.01 -9.01
CA CYS A 272 5.91 -1.13 -10.27
C CYS A 272 6.21 -2.60 -10.58
N VAL A 273 6.01 -2.99 -11.85
CA VAL A 273 6.47 -4.28 -12.38
C VAL A 273 7.09 -4.10 -13.76
N TYR A 274 8.05 -4.93 -14.10
CA TYR A 274 8.93 -4.73 -15.25
C TYR A 274 8.53 -5.59 -16.48
N HIS A 275 7.25 -5.95 -16.60
CA HIS A 275 6.74 -6.71 -17.75
C HIS A 275 6.63 -5.86 -19.02
N VAL A 276 6.45 -4.55 -18.86
CA VAL A 276 6.48 -3.52 -19.90
C VAL A 276 7.10 -2.24 -19.32
N GLU A 277 7.43 -1.27 -20.19
CA GLU A 277 7.85 0.06 -19.76
C GLU A 277 6.73 0.71 -18.91
N GLN A 278 7.09 1.30 -17.76
CA GLN A 278 6.12 1.89 -16.83
C GLN A 278 5.03 0.91 -16.33
N GLY A 279 5.32 -0.40 -16.32
CA GLY A 279 4.39 -1.44 -15.90
C GLY A 279 3.93 -1.28 -14.46
N ARG A 280 2.67 -1.63 -14.19
CA ARG A 280 2.05 -1.63 -12.88
C ARG A 280 1.38 -2.98 -12.60
N PHE A 281 1.45 -3.39 -11.36
CA PHE A 281 0.59 -4.44 -10.81
C PHE A 281 -0.42 -3.79 -9.89
N VAL A 282 -1.68 -4.14 -10.05
CA VAL A 282 -2.80 -3.46 -9.43
C VAL A 282 -3.71 -4.46 -8.75
N VAL A 283 -4.04 -4.18 -7.49
CA VAL A 283 -5.04 -4.88 -6.71
C VAL A 283 -6.10 -3.86 -6.33
N VAL A 284 -7.34 -4.09 -6.74
CA VAL A 284 -8.49 -3.24 -6.37
C VAL A 284 -9.35 -4.01 -5.38
N ALA A 285 -9.74 -3.36 -4.31
CA ALA A 285 -10.65 -3.89 -3.31
C ALA A 285 -11.86 -2.95 -3.14
N LYS A 286 -13.00 -3.53 -2.77
CA LYS A 286 -14.25 -2.82 -2.48
C LYS A 286 -14.44 -2.77 -0.98
N GLU A 287 -14.86 -1.63 -0.44
CA GLU A 287 -15.28 -1.52 0.96
C GLU A 287 -16.51 -2.40 1.20
N VAL A 288 -16.47 -3.22 2.28
CA VAL A 288 -17.53 -4.21 2.54
C VAL A 288 -18.36 -3.83 3.74
N GLU A 289 -17.80 -3.78 4.93
CA GLU A 289 -18.51 -3.45 6.14
C GLU A 289 -17.78 -2.33 6.88
N PRO A 290 -18.49 -1.37 7.48
CA PRO A 290 -17.84 -0.42 8.36
C PRO A 290 -17.19 -1.17 9.53
N GLY A 291 -15.98 -0.77 9.85
CA GLY A 291 -15.28 -1.23 11.06
C GLY A 291 -15.57 -0.32 12.24
N ASP A 292 -14.70 -0.39 13.23
CA ASP A 292 -14.79 0.44 14.42
C ASP A 292 -14.65 1.93 14.09
N HIS A 293 -15.45 2.77 14.74
CA HIS A 293 -15.27 4.22 14.76
C HIS A 293 -14.42 4.62 15.95
N TYR A 294 -13.54 5.60 15.76
CA TYR A 294 -12.57 5.98 16.77
C TYR A 294 -12.95 7.25 17.52
N LEU A 295 -12.52 7.33 18.78
CA LEU A 295 -12.51 8.56 19.53
C LEU A 295 -11.52 9.54 18.90
N PRO A 296 -11.80 10.88 18.91
CA PRO A 296 -10.84 11.86 18.45
C PRO A 296 -9.50 11.72 19.17
N ILE A 297 -8.41 11.76 18.41
CA ILE A 297 -7.06 11.71 18.95
C ILE A 297 -6.82 13.01 19.73
N GLN A 298 -6.39 12.90 20.98
CA GLN A 298 -6.08 14.04 21.82
C GLN A 298 -4.59 14.33 21.78
N GLU A 299 -4.22 15.60 21.49
CA GLU A 299 -2.82 16.08 21.53
C GLU A 299 -2.25 16.15 22.94
#